data_88520cd30f24cfdff7a805803000137e
#
_entry.id   88520cd30f24cfdff7a805803000137e
#
_cell.length_a   1.000
_cell.length_b   1.000
_cell.length_c   1.000
_cell.angle_alpha   90.00
_cell.angle_beta   90.00
_cell.angle_gamma   90.00
#
_symmetry.space_group_name_H-M   'P 1'
#
loop_
_entity.id
_entity.type
_entity.pdbx_description
1 polymer ?
#
loop_
_entity_poly.entity_id
_entity_poly.type
_entity_poly.pdbx_seq_one_letter_code
_entity_poly.pdbx_strand_id
1 'polypeptide(L)'
;MVYTFYDASIVAAQQALGSLSHLVDVAEQQPNASELLTARLYEDMRPFSSQVHLAAQTIERLLCRLDNREHVPIEDTLATYEDLRQRIQSARKELDGTDKETINKRGDESAPTWLMPGMTVDMTGAAFASGASMPNLFFHLSMAYAILRAQGVPLGKWDYIQDFMKPQLPSAA
;
A
#
# COMPACT_ATOMS: atom_id res chain seq x y z
N MET A 1 5.73 25.53 2.74
CA MET A 1 6.47 24.27 2.45
C MET A 1 6.03 23.81 1.06
N VAL A 2 6.96 23.47 0.17
CA VAL A 2 6.61 23.03 -1.19
C VAL A 2 6.30 21.55 -1.14
N TYR A 3 5.16 21.13 -1.69
CA TYR A 3 4.78 19.72 -1.86
C TYR A 3 5.71 19.07 -2.90
N THR A 4 6.32 17.95 -2.57
CA THR A 4 7.38 17.32 -3.35
C THR A 4 6.98 15.93 -3.83
N PHE A 5 7.81 15.32 -4.69
CA PHE A 5 7.63 13.94 -5.10
C PHE A 5 7.65 12.96 -3.91
N TYR A 6 8.52 13.21 -2.93
CA TYR A 6 8.53 12.45 -1.68
C TYR A 6 7.17 12.50 -0.97
N ASP A 7 6.56 13.67 -0.88
CA ASP A 7 5.27 13.82 -0.21
C ASP A 7 4.14 13.12 -1.00
N ALA A 8 4.19 13.16 -2.33
CA ALA A 8 3.21 12.52 -3.22
C ALA A 8 3.34 10.99 -3.31
N SER A 9 4.49 10.42 -2.96
CA SER A 9 4.77 8.99 -3.07
C SER A 9 5.00 8.34 -1.71
N ILE A 10 6.07 8.68 -1.00
CA ILE A 10 6.45 8.02 0.24
C ILE A 10 5.48 8.34 1.38
N VAL A 11 5.20 9.63 1.62
CA VAL A 11 4.26 10.03 2.69
C VAL A 11 2.85 9.51 2.40
N ALA A 12 2.39 9.60 1.15
CA ALA A 12 1.09 9.06 0.75
C ALA A 12 1.03 7.52 0.92
N ALA A 13 2.12 6.80 0.63
CA ALA A 13 2.21 5.35 0.86
C ALA A 13 2.19 5.00 2.36
N GLN A 14 2.91 5.76 3.21
CA GLN A 14 2.85 5.58 4.68
C GLN A 14 1.42 5.77 5.21
N GLN A 15 0.70 6.78 4.73
CA GLN A 15 -0.68 7.04 5.10
C GLN A 15 -1.62 5.91 4.64
N ALA A 16 -1.45 5.42 3.41
CA ALA A 16 -2.21 4.28 2.89
C ALA A 16 -1.99 3.01 3.72
N LEU A 17 -0.74 2.71 4.12
CA LEU A 17 -0.44 1.59 5.03
C LEU A 17 -1.04 1.80 6.42
N GLY A 18 -1.10 3.02 6.93
CA GLY A 18 -1.78 3.35 8.19
C GLY A 18 -3.26 2.99 8.12
N SER A 19 -3.95 3.43 7.05
CA SER A 19 -5.35 3.07 6.82
C SER A 19 -5.53 1.55 6.66
N LEU A 20 -4.64 0.89 5.91
CA LEU A 20 -4.70 -0.56 5.73
C LEU A 20 -4.52 -1.32 7.06
N SER A 21 -3.58 -0.87 7.91
CA SER A 21 -3.38 -1.43 9.25
C SER A 21 -4.64 -1.30 10.11
N HIS A 22 -5.27 -0.12 10.11
CA HIS A 22 -6.53 0.10 10.80
C HIS A 22 -7.64 -0.86 10.31
N LEU A 23 -7.77 -1.06 8.99
CA LEU A 23 -8.74 -2.00 8.44
C LEU A 23 -8.48 -3.44 8.91
N VAL A 24 -7.22 -3.87 8.99
CA VAL A 24 -6.81 -5.18 9.51
C VAL A 24 -7.21 -5.33 10.97
N ASP A 25 -6.95 -4.30 11.81
CA ASP A 25 -7.27 -4.33 13.22
C ASP A 25 -8.79 -4.39 13.48
N VAL A 26 -9.58 -3.63 12.72
CA VAL A 26 -11.05 -3.67 12.81
C VAL A 26 -11.60 -5.03 12.35
N ALA A 27 -11.03 -5.61 11.28
CA ALA A 27 -11.44 -6.92 10.77
C ALA A 27 -11.18 -8.04 11.78
N GLU A 28 -10.05 -8.05 12.47
CA GLU A 28 -9.72 -9.05 13.48
C GLU A 28 -10.69 -9.05 14.67
N GLN A 29 -11.29 -7.90 15.00
CA GLN A 29 -12.23 -7.78 16.10
C GLN A 29 -13.64 -8.29 15.77
N GLN A 30 -13.90 -8.71 14.53
CA GLN A 30 -15.22 -9.19 14.12
C GLN A 30 -15.45 -10.64 14.55
N PRO A 31 -16.71 -11.03 14.85
CA PRO A 31 -17.04 -12.41 15.22
C PRO A 31 -16.64 -13.45 14.16
N ASN A 32 -16.63 -13.06 12.88
CA ASN A 32 -16.26 -13.89 11.72
C ASN A 32 -14.85 -13.60 11.18
N ALA A 33 -13.95 -13.11 12.02
CA ALA A 33 -12.61 -12.67 11.63
C ALA A 33 -11.84 -13.70 10.78
N SER A 34 -11.91 -14.99 11.13
CA SER A 34 -11.22 -16.04 10.38
C SER A 34 -11.72 -16.18 8.92
N GLU A 35 -13.00 -15.93 8.68
CA GLU A 35 -13.60 -16.01 7.34
C GLU A 35 -13.21 -14.80 6.49
N LEU A 36 -13.02 -13.63 7.12
CA LEU A 36 -12.64 -12.40 6.43
C LEU A 36 -11.31 -12.52 5.71
N LEU A 37 -10.34 -13.28 6.21
CA LEU A 37 -9.03 -13.46 5.58
C LEU A 37 -9.14 -13.98 4.15
N THR A 38 -10.09 -14.88 3.89
CA THR A 38 -10.32 -15.49 2.57
C THR A 38 -11.49 -14.88 1.80
N ALA A 39 -12.20 -13.93 2.41
CA ALA A 39 -13.33 -13.24 1.79
C ALA A 39 -12.92 -12.48 0.52
N ARG A 40 -13.79 -12.50 -0.49
CA ARG A 40 -13.61 -11.88 -1.79
C ARG A 40 -14.80 -11.01 -2.14
N LEU A 41 -14.56 -10.00 -2.96
CA LEU A 41 -15.64 -9.18 -3.51
C LEU A 41 -16.40 -9.93 -4.62
N TYR A 42 -15.67 -10.70 -5.41
CA TYR A 42 -16.22 -11.58 -6.45
C TYR A 42 -15.36 -12.86 -6.54
N GLU A 43 -15.90 -13.95 -7.08
CA GLU A 43 -15.29 -15.29 -7.02
C GLU A 43 -13.89 -15.40 -7.64
N ASP A 44 -13.61 -14.65 -8.73
CA ASP A 44 -12.31 -14.64 -9.42
C ASP A 44 -11.34 -13.58 -8.89
N MET A 45 -11.77 -12.74 -7.96
CA MET A 45 -10.93 -11.70 -7.36
C MET A 45 -10.05 -12.25 -6.24
N ARG A 46 -8.92 -11.57 -5.98
CA ARG A 46 -8.04 -11.89 -4.86
C ARG A 46 -8.72 -11.62 -3.52
N PRO A 47 -8.50 -12.48 -2.50
CA PRO A 47 -9.08 -12.32 -1.18
C PRO A 47 -8.52 -11.11 -0.40
N PHE A 48 -9.13 -10.78 0.74
CA PHE A 48 -8.71 -9.70 1.62
C PHE A 48 -7.24 -9.80 2.03
N SER A 49 -6.76 -10.99 2.44
CA SER A 49 -5.34 -11.18 2.80
C SER A 49 -4.40 -10.85 1.65
N SER A 50 -4.73 -11.26 0.43
CA SER A 50 -3.95 -10.92 -0.77
C SER A 50 -3.99 -9.42 -1.10
N GLN A 51 -5.06 -8.68 -0.77
CA GLN A 51 -5.06 -7.23 -0.97
C GLN A 51 -4.01 -6.55 -0.09
N VAL A 52 -3.85 -7.00 1.14
CA VAL A 52 -2.80 -6.52 2.05
C VAL A 52 -1.41 -6.85 1.50
N HIS A 53 -1.20 -8.09 1.06
CA HIS A 53 0.06 -8.52 0.45
C HIS A 53 0.43 -7.67 -0.77
N LEU A 54 -0.50 -7.49 -1.70
CA LEU A 54 -0.27 -6.78 -2.95
C LEU A 54 -0.07 -5.27 -2.75
N ALA A 55 -0.73 -4.67 -1.75
CA ALA A 55 -0.46 -3.29 -1.36
C ALA A 55 1.00 -3.11 -0.89
N ALA A 56 1.47 -3.99 0.00
CA ALA A 56 2.86 -3.98 0.47
C ALA A 56 3.86 -4.25 -0.67
N GLN A 57 3.60 -5.24 -1.53
CA GLN A 57 4.43 -5.54 -2.69
C GLN A 57 4.52 -4.37 -3.68
N THR A 58 3.44 -3.61 -3.84
CA THR A 58 3.45 -2.40 -4.68
C THR A 58 4.45 -1.36 -4.18
N ILE A 59 4.52 -1.18 -2.86
CA ILE A 59 5.47 -0.26 -2.22
C ILE A 59 6.91 -0.75 -2.42
N GLU A 60 7.17 -2.03 -2.20
CA GLU A 60 8.49 -2.63 -2.41
C GLU A 60 8.97 -2.44 -3.85
N ARG A 61 8.08 -2.65 -4.83
CA ARG A 61 8.39 -2.41 -6.24
C ARG A 61 8.71 -0.94 -6.52
N LEU A 62 7.98 0.00 -5.90
CA LEU A 62 8.28 1.42 -6.01
C LEU A 62 9.67 1.73 -5.48
N LEU A 63 9.98 1.27 -4.27
CA LEU A 63 11.30 1.50 -3.64
C LEU A 63 12.42 0.85 -4.44
N CYS A 64 12.24 -0.39 -4.88
CA CYS A 64 13.22 -1.06 -5.75
C CYS A 64 13.49 -0.25 -7.02
N ARG A 65 12.43 0.28 -7.66
CA ARG A 65 12.59 1.12 -8.86
C ARG A 65 13.34 2.42 -8.55
N LEU A 66 13.03 3.08 -7.42
CA LEU A 66 13.70 4.32 -7.02
C LEU A 66 15.17 4.08 -6.62
N ASP A 67 15.49 2.94 -6.02
CA ASP A 67 16.85 2.55 -5.66
C ASP A 67 17.64 1.91 -6.79
N ASN A 68 17.02 1.75 -7.96
CA ASN A 68 17.60 1.04 -9.11
C ASN A 68 18.08 -0.37 -8.75
N ARG A 69 17.32 -1.09 -7.93
CA ARG A 69 17.55 -2.49 -7.52
C ARG A 69 16.45 -3.41 -8.07
N GLU A 70 16.80 -4.66 -8.28
CA GLU A 70 15.82 -5.67 -8.70
C GLU A 70 14.83 -5.96 -7.58
N HIS A 71 13.55 -6.08 -7.95
CA HIS A 71 12.50 -6.51 -7.03
C HIS A 71 12.44 -8.04 -6.99
N VAL A 72 12.62 -8.62 -5.81
CA VAL A 72 12.42 -10.05 -5.56
C VAL A 72 11.01 -10.25 -4.98
N PRO A 73 10.08 -10.85 -5.73
CA PRO A 73 8.73 -11.07 -5.23
C PRO A 73 8.70 -11.95 -3.98
N ILE A 74 7.93 -11.55 -2.99
CA ILE A 74 7.60 -12.38 -1.83
C ILE A 74 6.34 -13.17 -2.17
N GLU A 75 6.31 -14.45 -1.80
CA GLU A 75 5.15 -15.32 -2.03
C GLU A 75 3.97 -14.88 -1.16
N ASP A 76 2.75 -14.92 -1.75
CA ASP A 76 1.50 -14.59 -1.07
C ASP A 76 1.02 -15.81 -0.24
N THR A 77 1.52 -15.94 0.97
CA THR A 77 1.23 -17.05 1.91
C THR A 77 0.57 -16.56 3.20
N LEU A 78 0.02 -15.32 3.20
CA LEU A 78 -0.56 -14.72 4.41
C LEU A 78 -1.83 -15.44 4.83
N ALA A 79 -1.82 -16.06 6.01
CA ALA A 79 -2.91 -16.90 6.53
C ALA A 79 -3.49 -16.42 7.87
N THR A 80 -2.81 -15.50 8.55
CA THR A 80 -3.20 -14.98 9.86
C THR A 80 -3.17 -13.47 9.91
N TYR A 81 -3.88 -12.86 10.85
CA TYR A 81 -3.81 -11.39 11.08
C TYR A 81 -2.41 -10.93 11.50
N GLU A 82 -1.68 -11.79 12.20
CA GLU A 82 -0.28 -11.50 12.54
C GLU A 82 0.60 -11.44 11.29
N ASP A 83 0.41 -12.34 10.33
CA ASP A 83 1.10 -12.28 9.04
C ASP A 83 0.81 -10.97 8.31
N LEU A 84 -0.47 -10.53 8.31
CA LEU A 84 -0.87 -9.25 7.70
C LEU A 84 -0.17 -8.06 8.34
N ARG A 85 -0.10 -8.02 9.68
CA ARG A 85 0.59 -6.95 10.41
C ARG A 85 2.09 -6.94 10.11
N GLN A 86 2.73 -8.09 10.17
CA GLN A 86 4.16 -8.22 9.87
C GLN A 86 4.46 -7.76 8.44
N ARG A 87 3.59 -8.10 7.49
CA ARG A 87 3.71 -7.68 6.09
C ARG A 87 3.61 -6.16 5.93
N ILE A 88 2.64 -5.53 6.58
CA ILE A 88 2.48 -4.07 6.61
C ILE A 88 3.69 -3.41 7.28
N GLN A 89 4.13 -3.93 8.43
CA GLN A 89 5.27 -3.37 9.17
C GLN A 89 6.58 -3.45 8.38
N SER A 90 6.80 -4.55 7.65
CA SER A 90 7.97 -4.69 6.78
C SER A 90 8.02 -3.59 5.71
N ALA A 91 6.92 -3.39 4.99
CA ALA A 91 6.82 -2.34 3.98
C ALA A 91 6.95 -0.93 4.58
N ARG A 92 6.37 -0.71 5.77
CA ARG A 92 6.47 0.56 6.49
C ARG A 92 7.91 0.87 6.90
N LYS A 93 8.63 -0.12 7.42
CA LYS A 93 10.04 0.02 7.79
C LYS A 93 10.92 0.43 6.60
N GLU A 94 10.66 -0.11 5.41
CA GLU A 94 11.36 0.31 4.20
C GLU A 94 11.07 1.77 3.84
N LEU A 95 9.80 2.20 3.90
CA LEU A 95 9.42 3.60 3.67
C LEU A 95 10.05 4.55 4.68
N ASP A 96 10.06 4.18 5.97
CA ASP A 96 10.62 5.00 7.05
C ASP A 96 12.15 5.15 6.95
N GLY A 97 12.82 4.21 6.28
CA GLY A 97 14.25 4.25 5.99
C GLY A 97 14.64 5.14 4.81
N THR A 98 13.67 5.75 4.09
CA THR A 98 13.96 6.56 2.91
C THR A 98 14.41 7.98 3.25
N ASP A 99 15.38 8.50 2.46
CA ASP A 99 15.83 9.89 2.57
C ASP A 99 15.09 10.78 1.56
N LYS A 100 14.53 11.89 2.04
CA LYS A 100 13.67 12.78 1.24
C LYS A 100 14.41 13.39 0.03
N GLU A 101 15.65 13.82 0.22
CA GLU A 101 16.43 14.45 -0.85
C GLU A 101 16.75 13.42 -1.95
N THR A 102 17.19 12.24 -1.52
CA THR A 102 17.47 11.12 -2.41
C THR A 102 16.24 10.72 -3.22
N ILE A 103 15.08 10.53 -2.58
CA ILE A 103 13.85 10.16 -3.26
C ILE A 103 13.41 11.22 -4.27
N ASN A 104 13.45 12.51 -3.90
CA ASN A 104 13.10 13.58 -4.83
C ASN A 104 14.00 13.58 -6.07
N LYS A 105 15.31 13.40 -5.88
CA LYS A 105 16.26 13.29 -7.00
C LYS A 105 15.95 12.07 -7.88
N ARG A 106 15.71 10.90 -7.27
CA ARG A 106 15.37 9.66 -7.98
C ARG A 106 14.06 9.76 -8.76
N GLY A 107 13.15 10.61 -8.30
CA GLY A 107 11.90 10.90 -9.01
C GLY A 107 12.11 11.42 -10.42
N ASP A 108 13.15 12.22 -10.65
CA ASP A 108 13.47 12.82 -11.96
C ASP A 108 14.32 11.90 -12.85
N GLU A 109 14.95 10.88 -12.28
CA GLU A 109 15.83 9.95 -13.01
C GLU A 109 15.04 8.95 -13.85
N SER A 110 15.33 8.91 -15.17
CA SER A 110 14.77 7.93 -16.09
C SER A 110 15.56 6.62 -16.05
N ALA A 111 14.88 5.48 -16.06
CA ALA A 111 15.50 4.16 -16.18
C ALA A 111 14.53 3.16 -16.79
N PRO A 112 15.03 2.05 -17.37
CA PRO A 112 14.19 0.93 -17.82
C PRO A 112 13.32 0.42 -16.67
N THR A 113 12.02 0.43 -16.87
CA THR A 113 11.03 0.08 -15.85
C THR A 113 10.14 -1.02 -16.38
N TRP A 114 10.14 -2.16 -15.72
CA TRP A 114 9.24 -3.27 -16.04
C TRP A 114 7.82 -2.92 -15.61
N LEU A 115 6.85 -3.04 -16.51
CA LEU A 115 5.44 -2.79 -16.23
C LEU A 115 4.63 -4.10 -16.18
N MET A 116 4.84 -4.98 -17.16
CA MET A 116 4.17 -6.28 -17.28
C MET A 116 5.00 -7.22 -18.15
N PRO A 117 4.67 -8.50 -18.25
CA PRO A 117 5.36 -9.45 -19.11
C PRO A 117 5.52 -8.92 -20.53
N GLY A 118 6.76 -8.86 -21.02
CA GLY A 118 7.09 -8.36 -22.35
C GLY A 118 7.09 -6.84 -22.51
N MET A 119 6.86 -6.05 -21.45
CA MET A 119 6.83 -4.59 -21.53
C MET A 119 7.78 -3.96 -20.52
N THR A 120 8.87 -3.42 -21.03
CA THR A 120 9.81 -2.55 -20.27
C THR A 120 9.89 -1.21 -21.01
N VAL A 121 9.73 -0.11 -20.27
CA VAL A 121 9.69 1.25 -20.83
C VAL A 121 10.63 2.14 -20.03
N ASP A 122 11.36 3.01 -20.72
CA ASP A 122 12.13 4.07 -20.04
C ASP A 122 11.18 5.14 -19.51
N MET A 123 11.17 5.31 -18.18
CA MET A 123 10.35 6.33 -17.53
C MET A 123 11.01 6.84 -16.25
N THR A 124 10.63 8.05 -15.85
CA THR A 124 11.10 8.64 -14.59
C THR A 124 10.50 7.92 -13.38
N GLY A 125 11.17 8.01 -12.23
CA GLY A 125 10.63 7.50 -10.98
C GLY A 125 9.27 8.11 -10.64
N ALA A 126 9.09 9.40 -10.89
CA ALA A 126 7.82 10.10 -10.68
C ALA A 126 6.71 9.59 -11.61
N ALA A 127 7.02 9.33 -12.89
CA ALA A 127 6.05 8.76 -13.83
C ALA A 127 5.63 7.33 -13.41
N PHE A 128 6.57 6.50 -12.97
CA PHE A 128 6.26 5.18 -12.43
C PHE A 128 5.40 5.24 -11.17
N ALA A 129 5.76 6.12 -10.22
CA ALA A 129 4.98 6.29 -9.00
C ALA A 129 3.55 6.73 -9.30
N SER A 130 3.37 7.80 -10.08
CA SER A 130 2.04 8.39 -10.35
C SER A 130 1.18 7.56 -11.31
N GLY A 131 1.81 6.89 -12.29
CA GLY A 131 1.10 6.12 -13.32
C GLY A 131 0.84 4.66 -12.97
N ALA A 132 1.63 4.07 -12.09
CA ALA A 132 1.53 2.65 -11.75
C ALA A 132 1.43 2.40 -10.25
N SER A 133 2.42 2.83 -9.44
CA SER A 133 2.51 2.39 -8.05
C SER A 133 1.40 2.96 -7.17
N MET A 134 1.17 4.26 -7.19
CA MET A 134 0.15 4.88 -6.33
C MET A 134 -1.27 4.48 -6.72
N PRO A 135 -1.66 4.45 -8.02
CA PRO A 135 -2.96 3.90 -8.41
C PRO A 135 -3.18 2.45 -7.97
N ASN A 136 -2.14 1.61 -8.09
CA ASN A 136 -2.22 0.20 -7.69
C ASN A 136 -2.33 0.05 -6.16
N LEU A 137 -1.57 0.81 -5.40
CA LEU A 137 -1.66 0.85 -3.93
C LEU A 137 -3.06 1.23 -3.45
N PHE A 138 -3.62 2.32 -4.00
CA PHE A 138 -4.97 2.76 -3.66
C PHE A 138 -6.05 1.79 -4.13
N PHE A 139 -5.83 1.09 -5.26
CA PHE A 139 -6.72 0.03 -5.68
C PHE A 139 -6.78 -1.08 -4.62
N HIS A 140 -5.64 -1.60 -4.16
CA HIS A 140 -5.60 -2.68 -3.16
C HIS A 140 -6.16 -2.23 -1.81
N LEU A 141 -5.88 -1.00 -1.35
CA LEU A 141 -6.50 -0.43 -0.16
C LEU A 141 -8.02 -0.33 -0.29
N SER A 142 -8.51 0.14 -1.45
CA SER A 142 -9.95 0.26 -1.71
C SER A 142 -10.62 -1.09 -1.80
N MET A 143 -9.96 -2.10 -2.40
CA MET A 143 -10.48 -3.47 -2.46
C MET A 143 -10.53 -4.12 -1.09
N ALA A 144 -9.51 -3.94 -0.24
CA ALA A 144 -9.53 -4.39 1.14
C ALA A 144 -10.73 -3.80 1.90
N TYR A 145 -10.94 -2.49 1.81
CA TYR A 145 -12.11 -1.82 2.38
C TYR A 145 -13.43 -2.39 1.83
N ALA A 146 -13.56 -2.52 0.52
CA ALA A 146 -14.79 -2.97 -0.13
C ALA A 146 -15.15 -4.42 0.23
N ILE A 147 -14.16 -5.32 0.29
CA ILE A 147 -14.34 -6.71 0.72
C ILE A 147 -14.89 -6.75 2.15
N LEU A 148 -14.25 -6.04 3.08
CA LEU A 148 -14.69 -6.01 4.47
C LEU A 148 -16.10 -5.42 4.61
N ARG A 149 -16.43 -4.36 3.86
CA ARG A 149 -17.78 -3.78 3.84
C ARG A 149 -18.82 -4.76 3.30
N ALA A 150 -18.51 -5.49 2.23
CA ALA A 150 -19.39 -6.51 1.67
C ALA A 150 -19.66 -7.65 2.66
N GLN A 151 -18.73 -7.92 3.58
CA GLN A 151 -18.88 -8.92 4.67
C GLN A 151 -19.53 -8.34 5.94
N GLY A 152 -20.03 -7.12 5.90
CA GLY A 152 -20.77 -6.51 7.03
C GLY A 152 -19.88 -5.87 8.11
N VAL A 153 -18.56 -5.76 7.91
CA VAL A 153 -17.68 -5.09 8.87
C VAL A 153 -18.10 -3.61 9.00
N PRO A 154 -18.28 -3.08 10.22
CA PRO A 154 -18.82 -1.74 10.46
C PRO A 154 -17.79 -0.63 10.20
N LEU A 155 -17.34 -0.51 8.96
CA LEU A 155 -16.42 0.52 8.50
C LEU A 155 -17.16 1.68 7.82
N GLY A 156 -16.67 2.88 7.97
CA GLY A 156 -17.11 4.07 7.25
C GLY A 156 -15.99 4.67 6.39
N LYS A 157 -16.31 5.72 5.64
CA LYS A 157 -15.31 6.45 4.85
C LYS A 157 -14.17 6.99 5.72
N TRP A 158 -14.46 7.33 6.99
CA TRP A 158 -13.45 7.83 7.92
C TRP A 158 -12.36 6.79 8.19
N ASP A 159 -12.72 5.52 8.34
CA ASP A 159 -11.75 4.44 8.54
C ASP A 159 -10.74 4.31 7.38
N TYR A 160 -11.15 4.73 6.19
CA TYR A 160 -10.26 4.77 5.03
C TYR A 160 -9.37 6.03 5.01
N ILE A 161 -9.90 7.21 5.33
CA ILE A 161 -9.19 8.48 5.08
C ILE A 161 -8.48 9.05 6.29
N GLN A 162 -8.72 8.57 7.51
CA GLN A 162 -8.22 9.18 8.75
C GLN A 162 -6.70 9.33 8.77
N ASP A 163 -5.95 8.33 8.30
CA ASP A 163 -4.49 8.38 8.30
C ASP A 163 -3.92 9.42 7.33
N PHE A 164 -4.61 9.69 6.23
CA PHE A 164 -4.28 10.79 5.32
C PHE A 164 -4.54 12.16 5.94
N MET A 165 -5.48 12.24 6.88
CA MET A 165 -5.86 13.47 7.55
C MET A 165 -5.09 13.74 8.84
N LYS A 166 -4.51 12.72 9.49
CA LYS A 166 -3.79 12.83 10.77
C LYS A 166 -2.80 14.01 10.85
N PRO A 167 -1.97 14.27 9.82
CA PRO A 167 -1.02 15.40 9.88
C PRO A 167 -1.69 16.79 9.94
N GLN A 168 -2.97 16.87 9.58
CA GLN A 168 -3.75 18.12 9.51
C GLN A 168 -4.68 18.29 10.72
N LEU A 169 -4.83 17.24 11.53
CA LEU A 169 -5.70 17.29 12.70
C LEU A 169 -4.95 17.91 13.90
N PRO A 170 -5.67 18.66 14.78
CA PRO A 170 -5.10 19.08 16.05
C PRO A 170 -4.60 17.85 16.83
N SER A 171 -3.43 17.97 17.45
CA SER A 171 -2.97 16.94 18.39
C SER A 171 -4.07 16.72 19.43
N ALA A 172 -4.45 15.47 19.68
CA ALA A 172 -5.37 15.17 20.76
C ALA A 172 -4.75 15.66 22.07
N ALA A 173 -5.48 16.55 22.75
CA ALA A 173 -5.07 17.13 24.02
C ALA A 173 -5.09 16.08 25.12
#